data_2f00a6748c3cee5c48a583429b0815b4
#
_entry.id   2f00a6748c3cee5c48a583429b0815b4
#
_cell.length_a   1.000
_cell.length_b   1.000
_cell.length_c   1.000
_cell.angle_alpha   90.00
_cell.angle_beta   90.00
_cell.angle_gamma   90.00
#
_symmetry.space_group_name_H-M   'P 1'
#
loop_
_entity.id
_entity.type
_entity.pdbx_description
1 polymer ?
#
loop_
_entity_poly.entity_id
_entity_poly.type
_entity_poly.pdbx_seq_one_letter_code
_entity_poly.pdbx_strand_id
1 'polypeptide(L)'
;INTVTAKADVAKMSLYNNFSSKGELVDAYIAARHQEWLDLYQKRLEKTKTAKEAILAVFDAYQDHAEFAYEKGFRGCGLLNAAAEFPANSSGRNAVRQHKEQVEAIVAEHLNRLLKDSQRVSYIASQLSFLLEGSMARAGLEGSSRQLQLARQMAEDVLDRECQHD
;
A
#
# COMPACT_ATOMS: atom_id res chain seq x y z
N ILE A 1 1.93 -5.40 24.89
CA ILE A 1 1.89 -6.87 24.82
C ILE A 1 0.63 -7.42 25.48
N ASN A 2 0.35 -7.15 26.73
CA ASN A 2 -0.83 -7.71 27.44
C ASN A 2 -2.16 -7.47 26.71
N THR A 3 -2.37 -6.29 26.12
CA THR A 3 -3.54 -5.96 25.31
C THR A 3 -3.60 -6.78 24.01
N VAL A 4 -2.44 -7.03 23.38
CA VAL A 4 -2.33 -7.83 22.16
C VAL A 4 -2.70 -9.29 22.45
N THR A 5 -2.11 -9.89 23.48
CA THR A 5 -2.42 -11.28 23.87
C THR A 5 -3.86 -11.48 24.29
N ALA A 6 -4.44 -10.52 25.02
CA ALA A 6 -5.85 -10.57 25.42
C ALA A 6 -6.80 -10.50 24.21
N LYS A 7 -6.49 -9.64 23.20
CA LYS A 7 -7.30 -9.54 21.97
C LYS A 7 -7.17 -10.76 21.06
N ALA A 8 -5.99 -11.37 21.02
CA ALA A 8 -5.72 -12.56 20.22
C ALA A 8 -6.15 -13.86 20.91
N ASP A 9 -6.62 -13.77 22.15
CA ASP A 9 -6.95 -14.93 22.99
C ASP A 9 -5.83 -15.96 23.07
N VAL A 10 -4.59 -15.48 23.22
CA VAL A 10 -3.40 -16.32 23.34
C VAL A 10 -2.66 -16.06 24.66
N ALA A 11 -2.08 -17.12 25.24
CA ALA A 11 -1.26 -16.97 26.42
C ALA A 11 0.00 -16.14 26.10
N LYS A 12 0.43 -15.29 27.04
CA LYS A 12 1.61 -14.45 26.90
C LYS A 12 2.87 -15.27 26.56
N MET A 13 3.00 -16.48 27.12
CA MET A 13 4.07 -17.42 26.85
C MET A 13 4.07 -17.87 25.37
N SER A 14 2.88 -18.11 24.80
CA SER A 14 2.75 -18.47 23.38
C SER A 14 3.26 -17.37 22.47
N LEU A 15 3.00 -16.10 22.79
CA LEU A 15 3.56 -14.97 22.06
C LEU A 15 5.09 -14.99 22.07
N TYR A 16 5.71 -15.14 23.27
CA TYR A 16 7.17 -15.15 23.41
C TYR A 16 7.85 -16.41 22.85
N ASN A 17 7.11 -17.52 22.70
CA ASN A 17 7.59 -18.70 22.00
C ASN A 17 7.71 -18.48 20.48
N ASN A 18 6.91 -17.56 19.92
CA ASN A 18 6.88 -17.26 18.48
C ASN A 18 7.66 -15.99 18.11
N PHE A 19 7.81 -15.04 19.05
CA PHE A 19 8.47 -13.77 18.81
C PHE A 19 9.41 -13.44 19.97
N SER A 20 10.69 -13.32 19.70
CA SER A 20 11.71 -13.03 20.71
C SER A 20 11.61 -11.61 21.28
N SER A 21 10.95 -10.70 20.54
CA SER A 21 10.80 -9.29 20.92
C SER A 21 9.52 -8.67 20.35
N LYS A 22 9.15 -7.50 20.91
CA LYS A 22 8.09 -6.66 20.31
C LYS A 22 8.46 -6.21 18.90
N GLY A 23 9.74 -5.97 18.62
CA GLY A 23 10.23 -5.61 17.29
C GLY A 23 9.95 -6.70 16.28
N GLU A 24 10.28 -7.95 16.58
CA GLU A 24 10.02 -9.08 15.70
C GLU A 24 8.52 -9.29 15.42
N LEU A 25 7.66 -9.13 16.43
CA LEU A 25 6.21 -9.15 16.24
C LEU A 25 5.73 -8.05 15.27
N VAL A 26 6.30 -6.86 15.37
CA VAL A 26 5.96 -5.74 14.49
C VAL A 26 6.47 -5.97 13.08
N ASP A 27 7.69 -6.49 12.91
CA ASP A 27 8.24 -6.82 11.60
C ASP A 27 7.38 -7.90 10.91
N ALA A 28 6.93 -8.92 11.65
CA ALA A 28 5.99 -9.93 11.15
C ALA A 28 4.62 -9.33 10.77
N TYR A 29 4.11 -8.37 11.56
CA TYR A 29 2.89 -7.64 11.22
C TYR A 29 3.05 -6.86 9.92
N ILE A 30 4.17 -6.15 9.73
CA ILE A 30 4.44 -5.39 8.50
C ILE A 30 4.49 -6.35 7.30
N ALA A 31 5.19 -7.48 7.43
CA ALA A 31 5.28 -8.49 6.37
C ALA A 31 3.90 -9.06 6.01
N ALA A 32 3.06 -9.39 7.00
CA ALA A 32 1.71 -9.89 6.78
C ALA A 32 0.81 -8.87 6.08
N ARG A 33 0.89 -7.58 6.47
CA ARG A 33 0.13 -6.50 5.81
C ARG A 33 0.61 -6.24 4.38
N HIS A 34 1.90 -6.38 4.13
CA HIS A 34 2.45 -6.30 2.79
C HIS A 34 1.93 -7.42 1.89
N GLN A 35 1.95 -8.67 2.38
CA GLN A 35 1.45 -9.81 1.64
C GLN A 35 -0.05 -9.69 1.36
N GLU A 36 -0.85 -9.26 2.34
CA GLU A 36 -2.28 -9.02 2.16
C GLU A 36 -2.56 -8.01 1.03
N TRP A 37 -1.78 -6.93 0.95
CA TRP A 37 -1.92 -5.98 -0.14
C TRP A 37 -1.54 -6.59 -1.49
N LEU A 38 -0.45 -7.39 -1.56
CA LEU A 38 -0.06 -8.09 -2.79
C LEU A 38 -1.16 -9.04 -3.27
N ASP A 39 -1.80 -9.77 -2.36
CA ASP A 39 -2.90 -10.69 -2.67
C ASP A 39 -4.13 -9.93 -3.21
N LEU A 40 -4.46 -8.77 -2.65
CA LEU A 40 -5.53 -7.90 -3.16
C LEU A 40 -5.19 -7.38 -4.56
N TYR A 41 -3.96 -6.90 -4.76
CA TYR A 41 -3.50 -6.42 -6.06
C TYR A 41 -3.54 -7.55 -7.10
N GLN A 42 -3.05 -8.74 -6.78
CA GLN A 42 -3.06 -9.90 -7.69
C GLN A 42 -4.48 -10.25 -8.15
N LYS A 43 -5.46 -10.26 -7.24
CA LYS A 43 -6.88 -10.50 -7.57
C LYS A 43 -7.44 -9.44 -8.53
N ARG A 44 -7.00 -8.19 -8.43
CA ARG A 44 -7.39 -7.12 -9.34
C ARG A 44 -6.68 -7.27 -10.69
N LEU A 45 -5.36 -7.57 -10.67
CA LEU A 45 -4.52 -7.74 -11.85
C LEU A 45 -5.04 -8.84 -12.79
N GLU A 46 -5.51 -9.97 -12.26
CA GLU A 46 -6.09 -11.08 -13.04
C GLU A 46 -7.27 -10.66 -13.92
N LYS A 47 -7.93 -9.55 -13.59
CA LYS A 47 -9.09 -9.02 -14.34
C LYS A 47 -8.68 -7.99 -15.39
N THR A 48 -7.41 -7.58 -15.43
CA THR A 48 -6.90 -6.55 -16.34
C THR A 48 -6.46 -7.15 -17.67
N LYS A 49 -6.58 -6.36 -18.74
CA LYS A 49 -6.17 -6.75 -20.11
C LYS A 49 -5.08 -5.83 -20.65
N THR A 50 -4.89 -4.66 -20.08
CA THR A 50 -3.95 -3.65 -20.53
C THR A 50 -3.04 -3.18 -19.40
N ALA A 51 -1.87 -2.62 -19.76
CA ALA A 51 -0.95 -2.06 -18.80
C ALA A 51 -1.57 -0.88 -18.03
N LYS A 52 -2.41 -0.05 -18.68
CA LYS A 52 -3.17 1.02 -18.03
C LYS A 52 -4.09 0.45 -16.94
N GLU A 53 -4.88 -0.58 -17.26
CA GLU A 53 -5.76 -1.23 -16.28
C GLU A 53 -4.97 -1.83 -15.11
N ALA A 54 -3.79 -2.41 -15.37
CA ALA A 54 -2.93 -2.97 -14.33
C ALA A 54 -2.41 -1.91 -13.36
N ILE A 55 -2.09 -0.69 -13.85
CA ILE A 55 -1.72 0.44 -13.00
C ILE A 55 -2.92 0.89 -12.16
N LEU A 56 -4.10 1.03 -12.76
CA LEU A 56 -5.31 1.42 -12.04
C LEU A 56 -5.73 0.39 -11.00
N ALA A 57 -5.44 -0.90 -11.23
CA ALA A 57 -5.67 -1.98 -10.27
C ALA A 57 -4.87 -1.80 -8.96
N VAL A 58 -3.74 -1.06 -8.98
CA VAL A 58 -3.02 -0.67 -7.75
C VAL A 58 -3.91 0.20 -6.87
N PHE A 59 -4.57 1.20 -7.44
CA PHE A 59 -5.51 2.09 -6.71
C PHE A 59 -6.72 1.31 -6.21
N ASP A 60 -7.26 0.41 -7.05
CA ASP A 60 -8.38 -0.44 -6.67
C ASP A 60 -8.04 -1.36 -5.50
N ALA A 61 -6.83 -1.93 -5.44
CA ALA A 61 -6.37 -2.74 -4.32
C ALA A 61 -6.26 -1.92 -3.01
N TYR A 62 -5.85 -0.67 -3.08
CA TYR A 62 -5.84 0.23 -1.93
C TYR A 62 -7.25 0.63 -1.49
N GLN A 63 -8.19 0.78 -2.44
CA GLN A 63 -9.60 1.00 -2.12
C GLN A 63 -10.21 -0.22 -1.41
N ASP A 64 -9.99 -1.44 -1.91
CA ASP A 64 -10.44 -2.68 -1.27
C ASP A 64 -9.93 -2.76 0.16
N HIS A 65 -8.66 -2.41 0.36
CA HIS A 65 -8.05 -2.38 1.68
C HIS A 65 -8.70 -1.33 2.60
N ALA A 66 -9.07 -0.16 2.07
CA ALA A 66 -9.74 0.89 2.84
C ALA A 66 -11.19 0.54 3.19
N GLU A 67 -11.87 -0.23 2.33
CA GLU A 67 -13.25 -0.67 2.51
C GLU A 67 -13.37 -1.94 3.36
N PHE A 68 -12.24 -2.53 3.77
CA PHE A 68 -12.24 -3.66 4.68
C PHE A 68 -12.87 -3.27 6.02
N ALA A 69 -13.67 -4.19 6.59
CA ALA A 69 -14.39 -3.94 7.86
C ALA A 69 -13.43 -3.94 9.05
N TYR A 70 -12.83 -2.79 9.35
CA TYR A 70 -12.00 -2.63 10.55
C TYR A 70 -12.86 -2.33 11.77
N GLU A 71 -12.54 -2.96 12.90
CA GLU A 71 -13.23 -2.76 14.20
C GLU A 71 -13.35 -1.28 14.60
N LYS A 72 -12.34 -0.47 14.29
CA LYS A 72 -12.28 0.96 14.61
C LYS A 72 -12.45 1.88 13.40
N GLY A 73 -12.95 1.34 12.30
CA GLY A 73 -13.00 2.04 11.02
C GLY A 73 -11.64 2.19 10.35
N PHE A 74 -11.67 2.66 9.11
CA PHE A 74 -10.45 2.93 8.33
C PHE A 74 -9.74 4.19 8.83
N ARG A 75 -8.43 4.11 9.06
CA ARG A 75 -7.59 5.20 9.58
C ARG A 75 -6.34 5.47 8.72
N GLY A 76 -6.43 5.20 7.43
CA GLY A 76 -5.32 5.36 6.51
C GLY A 76 -4.39 4.14 6.47
N CYS A 77 -3.21 4.33 5.91
CA CYS A 77 -2.22 3.26 5.76
C CYS A 77 -1.70 2.77 7.11
N GLY A 78 -2.06 1.54 7.48
CA GLY A 78 -1.61 0.92 8.74
C GLY A 78 -0.09 0.81 8.84
N LEU A 79 0.60 0.62 7.71
CA LEU A 79 2.07 0.56 7.66
C LEU A 79 2.71 1.93 7.96
N LEU A 80 2.18 3.03 7.39
CA LEU A 80 2.66 4.38 7.70
C LEU A 80 2.36 4.77 9.14
N ASN A 81 1.19 4.41 9.66
CA ASN A 81 0.84 4.63 11.06
C ASN A 81 1.81 3.88 11.99
N ALA A 82 2.15 2.63 11.66
CA ALA A 82 3.16 1.88 12.42
C ALA A 82 4.54 2.53 12.30
N ALA A 83 4.96 2.96 11.11
CA ALA A 83 6.25 3.59 10.88
C ALA A 83 6.44 4.90 11.67
N ALA A 84 5.33 5.63 11.96
CA ALA A 84 5.38 6.86 12.76
C ALA A 84 5.82 6.60 14.22
N GLU A 85 5.56 5.39 14.74
CA GLU A 85 5.94 4.98 16.09
C GLU A 85 7.41 4.49 16.21
N PHE A 86 8.12 4.36 15.09
CA PHE A 86 9.48 3.81 15.10
C PHE A 86 10.55 4.90 15.02
N PRO A 87 11.71 4.68 15.67
CA PRO A 87 12.87 5.54 15.47
C PRO A 87 13.30 5.61 13.99
N ALA A 88 13.90 6.72 13.60
CA ALA A 88 14.56 6.82 12.30
C ALA A 88 15.57 5.66 12.11
N ASN A 89 15.68 5.15 10.90
CA ASN A 89 16.58 4.04 10.52
C ASN A 89 16.32 2.68 11.20
N SER A 90 15.16 2.50 11.85
CA SER A 90 14.78 1.18 12.39
C SER A 90 14.42 0.18 11.28
N SER A 91 14.50 -1.12 11.57
CA SER A 91 14.09 -2.21 10.66
C SER A 91 12.65 -2.05 10.20
N GLY A 92 11.74 -1.73 11.12
CA GLY A 92 10.32 -1.53 10.81
C GLY A 92 10.07 -0.38 9.82
N ARG A 93 10.76 0.78 9.97
CA ARG A 93 10.66 1.87 8.98
C ARG A 93 11.24 1.47 7.63
N ASN A 94 12.35 0.74 7.62
CA ASN A 94 12.95 0.24 6.39
C ASN A 94 12.02 -0.73 5.67
N ALA A 95 11.36 -1.64 6.39
CA ALA A 95 10.38 -2.57 5.82
C ALA A 95 9.18 -1.83 5.19
N VAL A 96 8.65 -0.79 5.86
CA VAL A 96 7.58 0.05 5.30
C VAL A 96 8.06 0.80 4.05
N ARG A 97 9.29 1.35 4.06
CA ARG A 97 9.87 1.99 2.88
C ARG A 97 9.97 1.01 1.72
N GLN A 98 10.50 -0.19 1.94
CA GLN A 98 10.61 -1.23 0.90
C GLN A 98 9.24 -1.61 0.31
N HIS A 99 8.19 -1.70 1.15
CA HIS A 99 6.83 -1.89 0.65
C HIS A 99 6.42 -0.79 -0.33
N LYS A 100 6.67 0.49 0.01
CA LYS A 100 6.31 1.63 -0.85
C LYS A 100 7.11 1.65 -2.16
N GLU A 101 8.41 1.40 -2.07
CA GLU A 101 9.30 1.27 -3.23
C GLU A 101 8.86 0.11 -4.16
N GLN A 102 8.40 -1.01 -3.61
CA GLN A 102 7.86 -2.12 -4.39
C GLN A 102 6.56 -1.78 -5.10
N VAL A 103 5.64 -1.08 -4.44
CA VAL A 103 4.40 -0.60 -5.08
C VAL A 103 4.71 0.33 -6.24
N GLU A 104 5.63 1.29 -6.06
CA GLU A 104 6.08 2.20 -7.11
C GLU A 104 6.77 1.43 -8.26
N ALA A 105 7.60 0.42 -7.95
CA ALA A 105 8.23 -0.44 -8.95
C ALA A 105 7.21 -1.23 -9.79
N ILE A 106 6.14 -1.72 -9.19
CA ILE A 106 5.03 -2.37 -9.91
C ILE A 106 4.39 -1.40 -10.90
N VAL A 107 4.13 -0.16 -10.49
CA VAL A 107 3.60 0.88 -11.38
C VAL A 107 4.58 1.15 -12.53
N ALA A 108 5.88 1.32 -12.22
CA ALA A 108 6.92 1.56 -13.23
C ALA A 108 7.05 0.39 -14.23
N GLU A 109 6.92 -0.85 -13.79
CA GLU A 109 6.95 -2.02 -14.67
C GLU A 109 5.84 -1.95 -15.73
N HIS A 110 4.63 -1.61 -15.33
CA HIS A 110 3.51 -1.46 -16.27
C HIS A 110 3.66 -0.21 -17.15
N LEU A 111 4.19 0.90 -16.62
CA LEU A 111 4.48 2.11 -17.40
C LEU A 111 5.51 1.85 -18.50
N ASN A 112 6.50 0.99 -18.28
CA ASN A 112 7.48 0.59 -19.31
C ASN A 112 6.85 -0.12 -20.53
N ARG A 113 5.58 -0.59 -20.39
CA ARG A 113 4.82 -1.15 -21.52
C ARG A 113 4.03 -0.09 -22.28
N LEU A 114 3.91 1.12 -21.73
CA LEU A 114 3.16 2.24 -22.29
C LEU A 114 4.08 3.33 -22.83
N LEU A 115 5.22 3.57 -22.19
CA LEU A 115 6.13 4.67 -22.46
C LEU A 115 7.53 4.15 -22.78
N LYS A 116 8.20 4.80 -23.74
CA LYS A 116 9.59 4.42 -24.17
C LYS A 116 10.67 5.15 -23.38
N ASP A 117 10.37 6.34 -22.88
CA ASP A 117 11.32 7.15 -22.12
C ASP A 117 11.39 6.71 -20.65
N SER A 118 12.51 6.13 -20.24
CA SER A 118 12.74 5.65 -18.87
C SER A 118 12.72 6.76 -17.82
N GLN A 119 13.13 7.98 -18.17
CA GLN A 119 13.06 9.14 -17.26
C GLN A 119 11.59 9.53 -17.04
N ARG A 120 10.78 9.50 -18.10
CA ARG A 120 9.35 9.76 -18.02
C ARG A 120 8.65 8.68 -17.21
N VAL A 121 8.96 7.40 -17.42
CA VAL A 121 8.45 6.28 -16.60
C VAL A 121 8.70 6.53 -15.12
N SER A 122 9.93 6.82 -14.72
CA SER A 122 10.26 7.08 -13.31
C SER A 122 9.50 8.27 -12.74
N TYR A 123 9.40 9.36 -13.52
CA TYR A 123 8.67 10.56 -13.09
C TYR A 123 7.18 10.27 -12.87
N ILE A 124 6.52 9.59 -13.81
CA ILE A 124 5.09 9.26 -13.71
C ILE A 124 4.85 8.23 -12.61
N ALA A 125 5.73 7.23 -12.43
CA ALA A 125 5.61 6.28 -11.33
C ALA A 125 5.63 6.99 -9.97
N SER A 126 6.57 7.90 -9.75
CA SER A 126 6.64 8.72 -8.53
C SER A 126 5.41 9.62 -8.37
N GLN A 127 4.92 10.25 -9.45
CA GLN A 127 3.71 11.07 -9.42
C GLN A 127 2.49 10.26 -8.97
N LEU A 128 2.30 9.07 -9.53
CA LEU A 128 1.19 8.19 -9.18
C LEU A 128 1.34 7.65 -7.74
N SER A 129 2.56 7.35 -7.30
CA SER A 129 2.85 6.94 -5.92
C SER A 129 2.48 8.05 -4.93
N PHE A 130 2.88 9.30 -5.17
CA PHE A 130 2.53 10.42 -4.29
C PHE A 130 1.03 10.71 -4.27
N LEU A 131 0.35 10.56 -5.41
CA LEU A 131 -1.10 10.69 -5.51
C LEU A 131 -1.80 9.62 -4.66
N LEU A 132 -1.34 8.38 -4.73
CA LEU A 132 -1.83 7.26 -3.93
C LEU A 132 -1.64 7.50 -2.43
N GLU A 133 -0.43 7.87 -2.01
CA GLU A 133 -0.11 8.11 -0.60
C GLU A 133 -0.88 9.30 -0.01
N GLY A 134 -0.99 10.40 -0.75
CA GLY A 134 -1.77 11.57 -0.33
C GLY A 134 -3.26 11.25 -0.19
N SER A 135 -3.82 10.49 -1.11
CA SER A 135 -5.21 10.06 -1.05
C SER A 135 -5.49 9.09 0.09
N MET A 136 -4.55 8.17 0.37
CA MET A 136 -4.62 7.24 1.50
C MET A 136 -4.62 7.96 2.85
N ALA A 137 -3.76 8.98 3.00
CA ALA A 137 -3.72 9.81 4.19
C ALA A 137 -5.06 10.56 4.40
N ARG A 138 -5.58 11.19 3.33
CA ARG A 138 -6.87 11.88 3.36
C ARG A 138 -8.04 10.93 3.64
N ALA A 139 -8.09 9.79 2.97
CA ALA A 139 -9.12 8.77 3.19
C ALA A 139 -9.14 8.30 4.66
N GLY A 140 -7.97 8.15 5.27
CA GLY A 140 -7.85 7.79 6.69
C GLY A 140 -8.36 8.83 7.66
N LEU A 141 -8.21 10.13 7.33
CA LEU A 141 -8.74 11.24 8.13
C LEU A 141 -10.26 11.38 7.99
N GLU A 142 -10.79 11.11 6.80
CA GLU A 142 -12.22 11.21 6.48
C GLU A 142 -13.00 9.92 6.82
N GLY A 143 -12.30 8.81 7.07
CA GLY A 143 -12.91 7.50 7.35
C GLY A 143 -13.66 6.90 6.16
N SER A 144 -13.28 7.26 4.93
CA SER A 144 -13.94 6.80 3.71
C SER A 144 -12.97 6.61 2.54
N SER A 145 -13.31 5.74 1.59
CA SER A 145 -12.49 5.47 0.38
C SER A 145 -12.63 6.54 -0.72
N ARG A 146 -13.48 7.55 -0.55
CA ARG A 146 -13.79 8.55 -1.60
C ARG A 146 -12.55 9.22 -2.18
N GLN A 147 -11.54 9.52 -1.35
CA GLN A 147 -10.30 10.16 -1.82
C GLN A 147 -9.44 9.22 -2.68
N LEU A 148 -9.51 7.91 -2.43
CA LEU A 148 -8.85 6.91 -3.27
C LEU A 148 -9.53 6.78 -4.63
N GLN A 149 -10.86 6.85 -4.68
CA GLN A 149 -11.61 6.87 -5.95
C GLN A 149 -11.26 8.10 -6.79
N LEU A 150 -11.16 9.27 -6.15
CA LEU A 150 -10.73 10.49 -6.82
C LEU A 150 -9.28 10.40 -7.32
N ALA A 151 -8.37 9.85 -6.52
CA ALA A 151 -6.99 9.65 -6.93
C ALA A 151 -6.86 8.66 -8.10
N ARG A 152 -7.67 7.60 -8.11
CA ARG A 152 -7.76 6.67 -9.24
C ARG A 152 -8.18 7.39 -10.54
N GLN A 153 -9.20 8.26 -10.48
CA GLN A 153 -9.62 9.07 -11.61
C GLN A 153 -8.48 9.99 -12.10
N MET A 154 -7.82 10.68 -11.17
CA MET A 154 -6.67 11.53 -11.51
C MET A 154 -5.52 10.73 -12.14
N ALA A 155 -5.27 9.52 -11.65
CA ALA A 155 -4.27 8.61 -12.22
C ALA A 155 -4.66 8.22 -13.66
N GLU A 156 -5.92 7.92 -13.91
CA GLU A 156 -6.44 7.63 -15.26
C GLU A 156 -6.23 8.80 -16.20
N ASP A 157 -6.55 10.03 -15.77
CA ASP A 157 -6.33 11.25 -16.56
C ASP A 157 -4.85 11.51 -16.88
N VAL A 158 -3.94 11.16 -15.96
CA VAL A 158 -2.48 11.22 -16.21
C VAL A 158 -2.08 10.21 -17.27
N LEU A 159 -2.51 8.95 -17.15
CA LEU A 159 -2.18 7.88 -18.09
C LEU A 159 -2.72 8.17 -19.50
N ASP A 160 -3.93 8.73 -19.61
CA ASP A 160 -4.52 9.09 -20.91
C ASP A 160 -3.74 10.19 -21.62
N ARG A 161 -3.25 11.19 -20.89
CA ARG A 161 -2.38 12.23 -21.46
C ARG A 161 -1.04 11.68 -21.95
N GLU A 162 -0.42 10.81 -21.15
CA GLU A 162 0.86 10.21 -21.54
C GLU A 162 0.73 9.34 -22.79
N CYS A 163 -0.34 8.54 -22.93
CA CYS A 163 -0.59 7.71 -24.11
C CYS A 163 -0.95 8.49 -25.38
N GLN A 164 -1.32 9.78 -25.28
CA GLN A 164 -1.62 10.63 -26.45
C GLN A 164 -0.39 11.32 -27.01
N HIS A 165 0.71 11.35 -26.27
CA HIS A 165 1.94 12.07 -26.62
C HIS A 165 3.10 11.15 -27.05
N ASP A 166 2.93 9.82 -27.04
CA ASP A 166 3.90 8.79 -27.47
C ASP A 166 3.48 8.20 -28.82
#